data_33a468353821930daef7f688b5532d70
#
_entry.id   33a468353821930daef7f688b5532d70
#
_cell.length_a   1.000
_cell.length_b   1.000
_cell.length_c   1.000
_cell.angle_alpha   90.00
_cell.angle_beta   90.00
_cell.angle_gamma   90.00
#
_symmetry.space_group_name_H-M   'P 1'
#
loop_
_entity.id
_entity.type
_entity.pdbx_description
1 polymer ?
#
loop_
_entity_poly.entity_id
_entity_poly.type
_entity_poly.pdbx_seq_one_letter_code
_entity_poly.pdbx_strand_id
1 'polypeptide(L)'
;ATQELFGIPYWVDRFSIEGKGQLAKHNQDRTATYDSLVTCVFSIFMTGIEPYAKALLAVTGVDEFAKIESLMTIGERVWNVEKAFNVREGFSRKDDKVPDRMTAEPMPEGPCKGHVLHLDTLLDQYYEARGWNKKTSYPTRGKLESLGLVKIANDLERLGRIG
;
A
#
# COMPACT_ATOMS: atom_id res chain seq x y z
N ALA A 1 -3.67 -10.94 16.71
CA ALA A 1 -2.88 -11.87 15.89
C ALA A 1 -2.32 -11.20 14.63
N THR A 2 -3.11 -10.39 13.92
CA THR A 2 -2.67 -9.74 12.67
C THR A 2 -1.57 -8.70 12.86
N GLN A 3 -1.47 -8.10 14.01
CA GLN A 3 -0.52 -7.02 14.29
C GLN A 3 0.90 -7.51 14.54
N GLU A 4 1.02 -8.55 15.34
CA GLU A 4 2.31 -9.22 15.58
C GLU A 4 2.85 -9.82 14.28
N LEU A 5 1.96 -10.43 13.48
CA LEU A 5 2.29 -11.01 12.18
C LEU A 5 2.80 -9.97 11.18
N PHE A 6 2.34 -8.72 11.27
CA PHE A 6 2.71 -7.67 10.32
C PHE A 6 3.67 -6.62 10.90
N GLY A 7 4.25 -6.89 12.08
CA GLY A 7 5.23 -6.00 12.72
C GLY A 7 4.64 -4.67 13.19
N ILE A 8 3.36 -4.64 13.52
CA ILE A 8 2.69 -3.46 14.06
C ILE A 8 2.67 -3.59 15.58
N PRO A 9 3.29 -2.68 16.32
CA PRO A 9 3.56 -2.84 17.75
C PRO A 9 2.36 -2.54 18.65
N TYR A 10 1.15 -2.34 18.13
CA TYR A 10 -0.04 -1.98 18.89
C TYR A 10 -1.30 -2.63 18.32
N TRP A 11 -2.29 -2.80 19.19
CA TRP A 11 -3.58 -3.34 18.80
C TRP A 11 -4.38 -2.33 17.97
N VAL A 12 -4.84 -2.74 16.78
CA VAL A 12 -5.75 -1.95 15.95
C VAL A 12 -7.13 -2.57 16.02
N ASP A 13 -8.10 -1.84 16.53
CA ASP A 13 -9.50 -2.26 16.50
C ASP A 13 -9.93 -2.47 15.04
N ARG A 14 -10.49 -3.66 14.74
CA ARG A 14 -10.96 -4.01 13.39
C ARG A 14 -12.08 -3.10 12.89
N PHE A 15 -12.84 -2.50 13.79
CA PHE A 15 -13.94 -1.60 13.45
C PHE A 15 -13.52 -0.12 13.43
N SER A 16 -12.37 0.23 13.99
CA SER A 16 -11.84 1.58 13.88
C SER A 16 -11.52 1.92 12.44
N ILE A 17 -11.82 3.14 12.03
CA ILE A 17 -11.46 3.68 10.73
C ILE A 17 -10.08 4.33 10.79
N GLU A 18 -9.73 4.88 11.95
CA GLU A 18 -8.51 5.66 12.14
C GLU A 18 -7.23 4.83 11.89
N GLY A 19 -6.30 5.40 11.13
CA GLY A 19 -5.02 4.79 10.82
C GLY A 19 -5.04 3.63 9.83
N LYS A 20 -6.21 3.22 9.34
CA LYS A 20 -6.32 2.06 8.42
C LYS A 20 -5.66 2.30 7.07
N GLY A 21 -5.66 3.54 6.59
CA GLY A 21 -4.98 3.90 5.34
C GLY A 21 -3.46 3.68 5.41
N GLN A 22 -2.83 4.14 6.50
CA GLN A 22 -1.40 3.91 6.74
C GLN A 22 -1.09 2.42 6.96
N LEU A 23 -1.95 1.72 7.69
CA LEU A 23 -1.81 0.29 7.92
C LEU A 23 -1.85 -0.50 6.62
N ALA A 24 -2.81 -0.21 5.74
CA ALA A 24 -2.93 -0.83 4.43
C ALA A 24 -1.69 -0.56 3.58
N LYS A 25 -1.25 0.71 3.51
CA LYS A 25 -0.03 1.10 2.80
C LYS A 25 1.19 0.31 3.30
N HIS A 26 1.42 0.30 4.61
CA HIS A 26 2.56 -0.39 5.21
C HIS A 26 2.59 -1.88 4.86
N ASN A 27 1.45 -2.57 5.02
CA ASN A 27 1.36 -3.99 4.71
C ASN A 27 1.58 -4.28 3.22
N GLN A 28 1.04 -3.46 2.35
CA GLN A 28 1.21 -3.58 0.92
C GLN A 28 2.68 -3.37 0.49
N ASP A 29 3.34 -2.32 0.99
CA ASP A 29 4.74 -2.04 0.66
C ASP A 29 5.65 -3.17 1.13
N ARG A 30 5.40 -3.67 2.35
CA ARG A 30 6.12 -4.80 2.90
C ARG A 30 5.92 -6.08 2.08
N THR A 31 4.69 -6.40 1.70
CA THR A 31 4.38 -7.58 0.87
C THR A 31 5.05 -7.46 -0.49
N ALA A 32 4.94 -6.32 -1.17
CA ALA A 32 5.59 -6.10 -2.46
C ALA A 32 7.12 -6.21 -2.38
N THR A 33 7.72 -5.83 -1.25
CA THR A 33 9.17 -6.04 -1.00
C THR A 33 9.50 -7.54 -0.99
N TYR A 34 8.73 -8.35 -0.26
CA TYR A 34 8.96 -9.80 -0.24
C TYR A 34 8.71 -10.47 -1.59
N ASP A 35 7.67 -10.06 -2.29
CA ASP A 35 7.37 -10.57 -3.63
C ASP A 35 8.51 -10.25 -4.60
N SER A 36 9.12 -9.07 -4.48
CA SER A 36 10.31 -8.67 -5.25
C SER A 36 11.54 -9.53 -4.96
N LEU A 37 11.62 -10.13 -3.77
CA LEU A 37 12.67 -11.08 -3.38
C LEU A 37 12.38 -12.52 -3.80
N VAL A 38 11.22 -12.77 -4.42
CA VAL A 38 10.75 -14.09 -4.84
C VAL A 38 10.69 -15.06 -3.64
N THR A 39 10.36 -14.55 -2.46
CA THR A 39 10.24 -15.34 -1.23
C THR A 39 8.79 -15.70 -0.95
N CYS A 40 8.60 -16.87 -0.33
CA CYS A 40 7.26 -17.28 0.07
C CYS A 40 6.68 -16.34 1.14
N VAL A 41 5.48 -15.82 0.92
CA VAL A 41 4.81 -14.92 1.87
C VAL A 41 4.67 -15.52 3.28
N PHE A 42 4.56 -16.83 3.40
CA PHE A 42 4.49 -17.49 4.70
C PHE A 42 5.79 -17.41 5.52
N SER A 43 6.93 -17.21 4.89
CA SER A 43 8.20 -17.00 5.61
C SER A 43 8.22 -15.69 6.40
N ILE A 44 7.46 -14.69 5.96
CA ILE A 44 7.29 -13.39 6.63
C ILE A 44 6.76 -13.54 8.06
N PHE A 45 5.84 -14.46 8.24
CA PHE A 45 5.20 -14.69 9.55
C PHE A 45 6.17 -15.22 10.60
N MET A 46 7.29 -15.76 10.15
CA MET A 46 8.28 -16.39 11.03
C MET A 46 9.52 -15.52 11.29
N THR A 47 9.89 -14.63 10.38
CA THR A 47 11.23 -14.02 10.40
C THR A 47 11.25 -12.50 10.40
N GLY A 48 10.17 -11.81 10.00
CA GLY A 48 10.22 -10.36 9.76
C GLY A 48 11.10 -9.98 8.56
N ILE A 49 11.42 -8.70 8.40
CA ILE A 49 12.17 -8.16 7.24
C ILE A 49 13.70 -8.10 7.46
N GLU A 50 14.17 -8.00 8.70
CA GLU A 50 15.58 -7.82 9.02
C GLU A 50 16.50 -8.95 8.52
N PRO A 51 16.14 -10.24 8.62
CA PRO A 51 16.96 -11.31 8.06
C PRO A 51 17.17 -11.17 6.54
N TYR A 52 16.16 -10.69 5.83
CA TYR A 52 16.26 -10.46 4.38
C TYR A 52 17.18 -9.29 4.04
N ALA A 53 17.14 -8.21 4.82
CA ALA A 53 18.06 -7.08 4.67
C ALA A 53 19.52 -7.53 4.85
N LYS A 54 19.80 -8.32 5.89
CA LYS A 54 21.13 -8.88 6.16
C LYS A 54 21.59 -9.83 5.04
N ALA A 55 20.68 -10.69 4.55
CA ALA A 55 20.99 -11.62 3.48
C ALA A 55 21.30 -10.88 2.17
N LEU A 56 20.51 -9.86 1.82
CA LEU A 56 20.73 -9.03 0.64
C LEU A 56 22.06 -8.30 0.71
N LEU A 57 22.40 -7.69 1.84
CA LEU A 57 23.70 -7.06 2.02
C LEU A 57 24.83 -8.08 1.81
N ALA A 58 24.72 -9.25 2.44
CA ALA A 58 25.76 -10.29 2.35
C ALA A 58 25.95 -10.82 0.93
N VAL A 59 24.90 -10.95 0.15
CA VAL A 59 24.95 -11.48 -1.23
C VAL A 59 25.37 -10.43 -2.24
N THR A 60 24.90 -9.17 -2.07
CA THR A 60 25.10 -8.13 -3.08
C THR A 60 26.23 -7.17 -2.77
N GLY A 61 26.61 -7.03 -1.49
CA GLY A 61 27.55 -6.02 -1.03
C GLY A 61 27.00 -4.57 -1.11
N VAL A 62 25.69 -4.40 -1.34
CA VAL A 62 25.06 -3.08 -1.46
C VAL A 62 24.57 -2.62 -0.10
N ASP A 63 25.24 -1.63 0.50
CA ASP A 63 24.96 -1.11 1.85
C ASP A 63 23.51 -0.61 2.00
N GLU A 64 22.91 -0.11 0.94
CA GLU A 64 21.55 0.40 0.92
C GLU A 64 20.53 -0.68 1.33
N PHE A 65 20.77 -1.94 0.98
CA PHE A 65 19.88 -3.05 1.32
C PHE A 65 19.94 -3.46 2.80
N ALA A 66 20.93 -2.99 3.56
CA ALA A 66 20.94 -3.17 5.01
C ALA A 66 19.86 -2.36 5.73
N LYS A 67 19.32 -1.33 5.07
CA LYS A 67 18.32 -0.40 5.64
C LYS A 67 16.91 -0.88 5.32
N ILE A 68 16.10 -1.12 6.35
CA ILE A 68 14.69 -1.54 6.20
C ILE A 68 13.90 -0.51 5.40
N GLU A 69 14.15 0.79 5.63
CA GLU A 69 13.50 1.90 4.92
C GLU A 69 13.73 1.84 3.41
N SER A 70 14.94 1.45 2.98
CA SER A 70 15.25 1.29 1.56
C SER A 70 14.47 0.12 0.96
N LEU A 71 14.35 -0.99 1.67
CA LEU A 71 13.54 -2.12 1.23
C LEU A 71 12.05 -1.76 1.15
N MET A 72 11.52 -1.06 2.15
CA MET A 72 10.14 -0.57 2.12
C MET A 72 9.89 0.40 0.97
N THR A 73 10.89 1.21 0.60
CA THR A 73 10.83 2.10 -0.57
C THR A 73 10.72 1.32 -1.88
N ILE A 74 11.34 0.14 -1.97
CA ILE A 74 11.18 -0.74 -3.14
C ILE A 74 9.73 -1.17 -3.27
N GLY A 75 9.11 -1.65 -2.20
CA GLY A 75 7.69 -2.02 -2.19
C GLY A 75 6.77 -0.84 -2.54
N GLU A 76 7.06 0.36 -2.02
CA GLU A 76 6.31 1.55 -2.37
C GLU A 76 6.44 1.92 -3.85
N ARG A 77 7.63 1.74 -4.47
CA ARG A 77 7.81 1.91 -5.91
C ARG A 77 6.93 0.95 -6.71
N VAL A 78 6.89 -0.31 -6.34
CA VAL A 78 6.05 -1.32 -7.02
C VAL A 78 4.60 -0.85 -7.05
N TRP A 79 4.02 -0.51 -5.90
CA TRP A 79 2.64 -0.02 -5.82
C TRP A 79 2.37 1.24 -6.64
N ASN A 80 3.34 2.17 -6.71
CA ASN A 80 3.19 3.38 -7.52
C ASN A 80 3.33 3.10 -9.02
N VAL A 81 4.15 2.14 -9.44
CA VAL A 81 4.23 1.68 -10.83
C VAL A 81 2.94 0.99 -11.27
N GLU A 82 2.40 0.09 -10.44
CA GLU A 82 1.11 -0.58 -10.69
C GLU A 82 -0.04 0.43 -10.77
N LYS A 83 -0.09 1.39 -9.83
CA LYS A 83 -1.11 2.44 -9.88
C LYS A 83 -0.98 3.31 -11.12
N ALA A 84 0.24 3.69 -11.50
CA ALA A 84 0.49 4.46 -12.72
C ALA A 84 0.06 3.69 -13.97
N PHE A 85 0.29 2.38 -14.02
CA PHE A 85 -0.20 1.52 -15.10
C PHE A 85 -1.73 1.57 -15.18
N ASN A 86 -2.42 1.36 -14.07
CA ASN A 86 -3.88 1.39 -14.01
C ASN A 86 -4.43 2.76 -14.42
N VAL A 87 -3.82 3.86 -13.95
CA VAL A 87 -4.19 5.22 -14.32
C VAL A 87 -4.00 5.45 -15.83
N ARG A 88 -2.92 4.95 -16.40
CA ARG A 88 -2.68 5.00 -17.85
C ARG A 88 -3.78 4.27 -18.63
N GLU A 89 -4.29 3.15 -18.11
CA GLU A 89 -5.40 2.39 -18.72
C GLU A 89 -6.79 3.01 -18.45
N GLY A 90 -6.86 4.11 -17.70
CA GLY A 90 -8.09 4.89 -17.49
C GLY A 90 -8.78 4.67 -16.16
N PHE A 91 -8.22 3.86 -15.29
CA PHE A 91 -8.74 3.68 -13.92
C PHE A 91 -8.53 4.92 -13.06
N SER A 92 -9.50 5.19 -12.21
CA SER A 92 -9.51 6.34 -11.30
C SER A 92 -10.27 5.99 -10.02
N ARG A 93 -10.45 6.94 -9.11
CA ARG A 93 -11.21 6.72 -7.86
C ARG A 93 -12.60 6.11 -8.07
N LYS A 94 -13.28 6.42 -9.16
CA LYS A 94 -14.63 5.89 -9.45
C LYS A 94 -14.66 4.35 -9.60
N ASP A 95 -13.49 3.76 -9.88
CA ASP A 95 -13.32 2.33 -10.09
C ASP A 95 -12.91 1.61 -8.79
N ASP A 96 -12.45 2.37 -7.77
CA ASP A 96 -12.07 1.86 -6.46
C ASP A 96 -13.33 1.68 -5.58
N LYS A 97 -14.13 0.65 -5.88
CA LYS A 97 -15.43 0.37 -5.26
C LYS A 97 -15.58 -1.08 -4.83
N VAL A 98 -16.47 -1.31 -3.90
CA VAL A 98 -16.92 -2.64 -3.47
C VAL A 98 -18.40 -2.80 -3.81
N PRO A 99 -18.97 -4.02 -3.76
CA PRO A 99 -20.42 -4.21 -3.89
C PRO A 99 -21.21 -3.32 -2.91
N ASP A 100 -22.30 -2.71 -3.38
CA ASP A 100 -23.09 -1.74 -2.62
C ASP A 100 -23.58 -2.29 -1.27
N ARG A 101 -23.91 -3.57 -1.19
CA ARG A 101 -24.29 -4.23 0.06
C ARG A 101 -23.28 -4.06 1.20
N MET A 102 -22.00 -3.93 0.89
CA MET A 102 -20.96 -3.79 1.93
C MET A 102 -20.95 -2.41 2.57
N THR A 103 -21.44 -1.41 1.87
CA THR A 103 -21.48 0.00 2.32
C THR A 103 -22.87 0.45 2.79
N ALA A 104 -23.94 -0.19 2.27
CA ALA A 104 -25.32 0.21 2.52
C ALA A 104 -26.07 -0.71 3.49
N GLU A 105 -25.72 -1.99 3.59
CA GLU A 105 -26.47 -2.96 4.39
C GLU A 105 -25.68 -3.33 5.65
N PRO A 106 -26.20 -2.98 6.85
CA PRO A 106 -25.56 -3.44 8.10
C PRO A 106 -25.58 -4.96 8.22
N MET A 107 -24.46 -5.53 8.67
CA MET A 107 -24.39 -6.98 8.92
C MET A 107 -25.50 -7.42 9.86
N PRO A 108 -26.33 -8.41 9.46
CA PRO A 108 -27.51 -8.80 10.24
C PRO A 108 -27.15 -9.55 11.53
N GLU A 109 -26.05 -10.28 11.54
CA GLU A 109 -25.65 -11.13 12.67
C GLU A 109 -24.11 -11.33 12.74
N GLY A 110 -23.66 -12.07 13.74
CA GLY A 110 -22.26 -12.38 13.95
C GLY A 110 -21.44 -11.24 14.55
N PRO A 111 -20.09 -11.40 14.61
CA PRO A 111 -19.21 -10.44 15.28
C PRO A 111 -19.17 -9.03 14.66
N CYS A 112 -19.69 -8.87 13.45
CA CYS A 112 -19.75 -7.60 12.72
C CYS A 112 -21.19 -7.02 12.67
N LYS A 113 -22.11 -7.53 13.49
CA LYS A 113 -23.51 -7.08 13.49
C LYS A 113 -23.62 -5.58 13.61
N GLY A 114 -24.44 -4.97 12.74
CA GLY A 114 -24.70 -3.53 12.73
C GLY A 114 -23.62 -2.67 12.04
N HIS A 115 -22.48 -3.25 11.65
CA HIS A 115 -21.42 -2.51 10.97
C HIS A 115 -21.58 -2.52 9.45
N VAL A 116 -21.19 -1.41 8.83
CA VAL A 116 -21.03 -1.23 7.38
C VAL A 116 -19.57 -0.78 7.10
N LEU A 117 -19.14 -0.91 5.87
CA LEU A 117 -17.84 -0.41 5.43
C LEU A 117 -17.94 1.07 5.08
N HIS A 118 -17.13 1.89 5.72
CA HIS A 118 -16.99 3.33 5.43
C HIS A 118 -15.92 3.56 4.35
N LEU A 119 -16.18 3.07 3.14
CA LEU A 119 -15.19 2.97 2.06
C LEU A 119 -14.55 4.32 1.71
N ASP A 120 -15.33 5.36 1.51
CA ASP A 120 -14.81 6.67 1.08
C ASP A 120 -13.81 7.25 2.08
N THR A 121 -14.10 7.14 3.38
CA THR A 121 -13.19 7.60 4.44
C THR A 121 -11.89 6.80 4.46
N LEU A 122 -11.99 5.48 4.25
CA LEU A 122 -10.83 4.59 4.19
C LEU A 122 -9.96 4.88 2.96
N LEU A 123 -10.58 5.11 1.80
CA LEU A 123 -9.89 5.49 0.57
C LEU A 123 -9.19 6.85 0.72
N ASP A 124 -9.83 7.83 1.34
CA ASP A 124 -9.22 9.15 1.57
C ASP A 124 -7.95 9.04 2.42
N GLN A 125 -7.98 8.27 3.52
CA GLN A 125 -6.82 8.00 4.34
C GLN A 125 -5.72 7.26 3.57
N TYR A 126 -6.11 6.28 2.75
CA TYR A 126 -5.17 5.49 1.96
C TYR A 126 -4.48 6.34 0.89
N TYR A 127 -5.22 7.16 0.13
CA TYR A 127 -4.63 8.03 -0.88
C TYR A 127 -3.72 9.09 -0.27
N GLU A 128 -4.10 9.63 0.88
CA GLU A 128 -3.25 10.55 1.64
C GLU A 128 -1.93 9.88 2.05
N ALA A 129 -2.00 8.68 2.63
CA ALA A 129 -0.84 7.91 3.01
C ALA A 129 0.06 7.55 1.81
N ARG A 130 -0.53 7.32 0.63
CA ARG A 130 0.17 7.03 -0.62
C ARG A 130 0.74 8.29 -1.31
N GLY A 131 0.33 9.50 -0.92
CA GLY A 131 0.64 10.73 -1.65
C GLY A 131 -0.06 10.79 -3.00
N TRP A 132 -1.30 10.27 -3.07
CA TRP A 132 -2.16 10.29 -4.25
C TRP A 132 -3.26 11.33 -4.08
N ASN A 133 -3.76 11.85 -5.18
CA ASN A 133 -4.87 12.81 -5.18
C ASN A 133 -6.16 12.13 -4.73
N LYS A 134 -6.80 12.65 -3.68
CA LYS A 134 -8.03 12.06 -3.10
C LYS A 134 -9.22 12.04 -4.06
N LYS A 135 -9.30 12.97 -5.01
CA LYS A 135 -10.43 13.06 -5.96
C LYS A 135 -10.29 12.10 -7.15
N THR A 136 -9.07 11.90 -7.61
CA THR A 136 -8.80 11.11 -8.82
C THR A 136 -8.16 9.76 -8.54
N SER A 137 -7.57 9.58 -7.36
CA SER A 137 -6.64 8.50 -6.99
C SER A 137 -5.33 8.49 -7.79
N TYR A 138 -5.03 9.53 -8.54
CA TYR A 138 -3.80 9.61 -9.35
C TYR A 138 -2.59 9.89 -8.46
N PRO A 139 -1.43 9.24 -8.71
CA PRO A 139 -0.19 9.59 -8.01
C PRO A 139 0.18 11.06 -8.26
N THR A 140 0.65 11.76 -7.22
CA THR A 140 1.16 13.11 -7.41
C THR A 140 2.57 13.09 -8.03
N ARG A 141 2.92 14.15 -8.78
CA ARG A 141 4.26 14.30 -9.34
C ARG A 141 5.33 14.21 -8.25
N GLY A 142 5.16 14.96 -7.14
CA GLY A 142 6.12 14.93 -6.03
C GLY A 142 6.33 13.54 -5.43
N LYS A 143 5.28 12.73 -5.30
CA LYS A 143 5.40 11.34 -4.85
C LYS A 143 6.22 10.49 -5.81
N LEU A 144 5.92 10.56 -7.10
CA LEU A 144 6.65 9.78 -8.11
C LEU A 144 8.13 10.19 -8.18
N GLU A 145 8.41 11.49 -8.14
CA GLU A 145 9.79 12.00 -8.13
C GLU A 145 10.56 11.57 -6.88
N SER A 146 9.93 11.62 -5.70
CA SER A 146 10.56 11.16 -4.45
C SER A 146 10.93 9.67 -4.46
N LEU A 147 10.27 8.88 -5.29
CA LEU A 147 10.53 7.47 -5.51
C LEU A 147 11.48 7.19 -6.69
N GLY A 148 12.01 8.24 -7.35
CA GLY A 148 12.84 8.10 -8.53
C GLY A 148 12.09 7.71 -9.81
N LEU A 149 10.77 7.86 -9.85
CA LEU A 149 9.89 7.49 -10.96
C LEU A 149 9.57 8.67 -11.90
N VAL A 150 10.58 9.53 -12.15
CA VAL A 150 10.44 10.76 -12.96
C VAL A 150 9.89 10.50 -14.36
N LYS A 151 10.33 9.42 -15.03
CA LYS A 151 9.83 9.05 -16.34
C LYS A 151 8.33 8.77 -16.31
N ILE A 152 7.87 8.03 -15.32
CA ILE A 152 6.44 7.71 -15.13
C ILE A 152 5.64 8.98 -14.85
N ALA A 153 6.16 9.90 -14.02
CA ALA A 153 5.53 11.19 -13.77
C ALA A 153 5.33 11.99 -15.06
N ASN A 154 6.36 12.07 -15.90
CA ASN A 154 6.29 12.76 -17.20
C ASN A 154 5.28 12.09 -18.16
N ASP A 155 5.22 10.76 -18.17
CA ASP A 155 4.29 10.02 -19.02
C ASP A 155 2.83 10.26 -18.58
N LEU A 156 2.54 10.22 -17.28
CA LEU A 156 1.19 10.51 -16.76
C LEU A 156 0.79 11.97 -16.97
N GLU A 157 1.72 12.90 -16.82
CA GLU A 157 1.46 14.33 -17.06
C GLU A 157 1.08 14.60 -18.51
N ARG A 158 1.80 14.00 -19.48
CA ARG A 158 1.43 14.09 -20.92
C ARG A 158 0.04 13.56 -21.23
N LEU A 159 -0.45 12.62 -20.42
CA LEU A 159 -1.80 12.08 -20.53
C LEU A 159 -2.85 12.90 -19.75
N GLY A 160 -2.44 13.97 -19.03
CA GLY A 160 -3.34 14.71 -18.14
C GLY A 160 -3.84 13.89 -16.96
N ARG A 161 -3.07 12.88 -16.51
CA ARG A 161 -3.44 11.90 -15.50
C ARG A 161 -2.51 11.90 -14.28
N ILE A 162 -1.93 13.05 -13.98
CA ILE A 162 -1.14 13.28 -12.76
C ILE A 162 -2.01 13.92 -11.68
N GLY A 163 -1.77 13.58 -10.40
CA GLY A 163 -2.55 14.08 -9.25
C GLY A 163 -2.04 15.42 -8.70
#